data_0bc087961ba329bfce882bee2ca6b6bb
#
_entry.id   0bc087961ba329bfce882bee2ca6b6bb
#
_cell.length_a   1.000
_cell.length_b   1.000
_cell.length_c   1.000
_cell.angle_alpha   90.00
_cell.angle_beta   90.00
_cell.angle_gamma   90.00
#
_symmetry.space_group_name_H-M   'P 1'
#
loop_
_entity.id
_entity.type
_entity.pdbx_description
1 polymer ?
#
loop_
_entity_poly.entity_id
_entity_poly.type
_entity_poly.pdbx_seq_one_letter_code
_entity_poly.pdbx_strand_id
1 'polypeptide(L)'
;MKIIGLMCTWNNLEFFKRAFAQAWKFCDELILVEGCHSRKYPKRSTDGTVAFINSVRTRPRLRVMDFNRNGRYDYVQRVVRHMYPMRSHCYQPGNWVFHWDDDLFFFDRDLPRVKHMMRHSKEDSLDFNSRYFIYNFRFNSLRCSGVYCYRITEGLSLSGVSNAHYKDGQRYSVRKVDDITAFHYGCIKWPERMRARWEMSVEKGTKRSVGHHEKWMGVSWNENGDIFKSESLIKEFTGGGTLNIYEGEHPEAVAGHPWQDIDDVRTMK
;
A
#
# COMPACT_ATOMS: atom_id res chain seq x y z
N MET A 1 14.87 7.37 -18.42
CA MET A 1 14.36 6.95 -17.10
C MET A 1 12.84 6.79 -17.19
N LYS A 2 12.33 5.63 -16.80
CA LYS A 2 10.89 5.36 -16.67
C LYS A 2 10.54 5.14 -15.19
N ILE A 3 9.32 5.46 -14.82
CA ILE A 3 8.72 5.14 -13.52
C ILE A 3 7.74 4.00 -13.72
N ILE A 4 8.00 2.87 -13.07
CA ILE A 4 7.22 1.66 -13.16
C ILE A 4 6.44 1.52 -11.85
N GLY A 5 5.11 1.64 -11.93
CA GLY A 5 4.25 1.39 -10.78
C GLY A 5 4.02 -0.10 -10.58
N LEU A 6 4.11 -0.56 -9.33
CA LEU A 6 3.70 -1.90 -8.93
C LEU A 6 2.52 -1.79 -7.99
N MET A 7 1.38 -2.36 -8.37
CA MET A 7 0.17 -2.34 -7.58
C MET A 7 -0.35 -3.76 -7.36
N CYS A 8 -0.63 -4.09 -6.11
CA CYS A 8 -1.28 -5.34 -5.73
C CYS A 8 -2.65 -5.03 -5.15
N THR A 9 -3.68 -5.76 -5.59
CA THR A 9 -5.04 -5.57 -5.08
C THR A 9 -5.76 -6.89 -4.86
N TRP A 10 -6.64 -6.91 -3.89
CA TRP A 10 -7.61 -7.96 -3.65
C TRP A 10 -8.76 -7.46 -2.78
N ASN A 11 -10.00 -7.55 -3.27
CA ASN A 11 -11.21 -7.09 -2.57
C ASN A 11 -11.07 -5.67 -1.97
N ASN A 12 -10.70 -4.68 -2.79
CA ASN A 12 -10.49 -3.30 -2.35
C ASN A 12 -10.95 -2.29 -3.42
N LEU A 13 -12.05 -2.59 -4.10
CA LEU A 13 -12.50 -1.89 -5.30
C LEU A 13 -12.53 -0.37 -5.13
N GLU A 14 -13.09 0.13 -4.02
CA GLU A 14 -13.35 1.55 -3.84
C GLU A 14 -12.05 2.38 -3.75
N PHE A 15 -11.09 1.92 -2.96
CA PHE A 15 -9.77 2.55 -2.92
C PHE A 15 -8.97 2.24 -4.18
N PHE A 16 -9.02 1.00 -4.65
CA PHE A 16 -8.24 0.55 -5.80
C PHE A 16 -8.52 1.37 -7.05
N LYS A 17 -9.78 1.65 -7.41
CA LYS A 17 -10.13 2.48 -8.58
C LYS A 17 -9.43 3.85 -8.53
N ARG A 18 -9.42 4.46 -7.36
CA ARG A 18 -8.86 5.79 -7.12
C ARG A 18 -7.33 5.77 -7.13
N ALA A 19 -6.73 4.81 -6.43
CA ALA A 19 -5.28 4.61 -6.42
C ALA A 19 -4.76 4.26 -7.84
N PHE A 20 -5.49 3.41 -8.58
CA PHE A 20 -5.18 3.11 -9.97
C PHE A 20 -5.20 4.36 -10.85
N ALA A 21 -6.21 5.21 -10.71
CA ALA A 21 -6.32 6.43 -11.49
C ALA A 21 -5.14 7.39 -11.23
N GLN A 22 -4.73 7.55 -9.98
CA GLN A 22 -3.59 8.37 -9.60
C GLN A 22 -2.27 7.76 -10.08
N ALA A 23 -2.04 6.47 -9.85
CA ALA A 23 -0.86 5.75 -10.33
C ALA A 23 -0.74 5.77 -11.86
N TRP A 24 -1.88 5.65 -12.56
CA TRP A 24 -1.95 5.71 -14.03
C TRP A 24 -1.47 7.05 -14.59
N LYS A 25 -1.80 8.15 -13.93
CA LYS A 25 -1.33 9.49 -14.32
C LYS A 25 0.16 9.69 -14.03
N PHE A 26 0.65 9.09 -12.97
CA PHE A 26 2.01 9.28 -12.47
C PHE A 26 3.04 8.40 -13.16
N CYS A 27 2.75 7.09 -13.33
CA CYS A 27 3.69 6.10 -13.82
C CYS A 27 3.75 6.05 -15.36
N ASP A 28 4.92 5.75 -15.89
CA ASP A 28 5.09 5.52 -17.33
C ASP A 28 4.61 4.12 -17.75
N GLU A 29 4.71 3.15 -16.84
CA GLU A 29 4.15 1.79 -16.95
C GLU A 29 3.54 1.39 -15.60
N LEU A 30 2.45 0.61 -15.62
CA LEU A 30 1.82 0.09 -14.42
C LEU A 30 1.71 -1.43 -14.51
N ILE A 31 2.27 -2.11 -13.52
CA ILE A 31 2.15 -3.54 -13.35
C ILE A 31 1.14 -3.79 -12.24
N LEU A 32 0.05 -4.44 -12.59
CA LEU A 32 -1.05 -4.73 -11.69
C LEU A 32 -1.15 -6.22 -11.43
N VAL A 33 -1.22 -6.57 -10.16
CA VAL A 33 -1.41 -7.93 -9.70
C VAL A 33 -2.69 -8.02 -8.91
N GLU A 34 -3.60 -8.87 -9.35
CA GLU A 34 -4.85 -9.15 -8.66
C GLU A 34 -4.80 -10.56 -8.09
N GLY A 35 -5.16 -10.70 -6.82
CA GLY A 35 -5.39 -12.01 -6.20
C GLY A 35 -5.01 -12.11 -4.74
N CYS A 36 -5.59 -13.11 -4.10
CA CYS A 36 -5.31 -13.50 -2.72
C CYS A 36 -4.22 -14.59 -2.68
N HIS A 37 -3.28 -14.44 -1.76
CA HIS A 37 -2.25 -15.44 -1.54
C HIS A 37 -2.62 -16.50 -0.48
N SER A 38 -3.74 -16.30 0.22
CA SER A 38 -4.25 -17.25 1.21
C SER A 38 -5.02 -18.39 0.55
N ARG A 39 -4.92 -19.57 1.13
CA ARG A 39 -5.73 -20.74 0.73
C ARG A 39 -7.14 -20.70 1.32
N LYS A 40 -7.37 -19.89 2.34
CA LYS A 40 -8.64 -19.78 3.06
C LYS A 40 -9.68 -18.93 2.33
N TYR A 41 -9.24 -18.04 1.44
CA TYR A 41 -10.09 -17.06 0.78
C TYR A 41 -10.16 -17.29 -0.73
N PRO A 42 -11.20 -16.76 -1.41
CA PRO A 42 -11.26 -16.79 -2.86
C PRO A 42 -9.99 -16.19 -3.47
N LYS A 43 -9.44 -16.90 -4.44
CA LYS A 43 -8.20 -16.49 -5.13
C LYS A 43 -8.34 -15.13 -5.79
N ARG A 44 -9.51 -14.87 -6.39
CA ARG A 44 -9.85 -13.64 -7.07
C ARG A 44 -10.78 -12.79 -6.22
N SER A 45 -10.71 -11.50 -6.44
CA SER A 45 -11.64 -10.56 -5.82
C SER A 45 -13.08 -10.83 -6.22
N THR A 46 -13.98 -10.62 -5.28
CA THR A 46 -15.43 -10.85 -5.43
C THR A 46 -16.26 -9.55 -5.35
N ASP A 47 -15.60 -8.42 -5.10
CA ASP A 47 -16.19 -7.09 -4.89
C ASP A 47 -16.33 -6.23 -6.16
N GLY A 48 -16.11 -6.82 -7.34
CA GLY A 48 -16.10 -6.08 -8.61
C GLY A 48 -14.70 -5.62 -9.08
N THR A 49 -13.65 -5.79 -8.28
CA THR A 49 -12.28 -5.45 -8.65
C THR A 49 -11.87 -6.12 -9.97
N VAL A 50 -12.19 -7.41 -10.15
CA VAL A 50 -11.88 -8.14 -11.39
C VAL A 50 -12.58 -7.54 -12.60
N ALA A 51 -13.86 -7.16 -12.46
CA ALA A 51 -14.62 -6.53 -13.54
C ALA A 51 -13.98 -5.19 -13.96
N PHE A 52 -13.57 -4.38 -12.99
CA PHE A 52 -12.86 -3.13 -13.26
C PHE A 52 -11.51 -3.40 -13.96
N ILE A 53 -10.72 -4.35 -13.50
CA ILE A 53 -9.43 -4.69 -14.14
C ILE A 53 -9.66 -5.11 -15.60
N ASN A 54 -10.66 -5.93 -15.87
CA ASN A 54 -10.98 -6.36 -17.23
C ASN A 54 -11.35 -5.18 -18.14
N SER A 55 -12.04 -4.16 -17.62
CA SER A 55 -12.41 -2.96 -18.38
C SER A 55 -11.21 -2.07 -18.74
N VAL A 56 -10.10 -2.18 -18.03
CA VAL A 56 -8.89 -1.38 -18.28
C VAL A 56 -7.70 -2.19 -18.83
N ARG A 57 -7.81 -3.51 -18.91
CA ARG A 57 -6.73 -4.45 -19.25
C ARG A 57 -6.04 -4.18 -20.59
N THR A 58 -6.76 -3.61 -21.56
CA THR A 58 -6.23 -3.33 -22.90
C THR A 58 -5.45 -2.03 -23.00
N ARG A 59 -5.32 -1.28 -21.91
CA ARG A 59 -4.57 -0.02 -21.93
C ARG A 59 -3.09 -0.26 -22.24
N PRO A 60 -2.45 0.51 -23.12
CA PRO A 60 -1.14 0.20 -23.70
C PRO A 60 0.03 0.16 -22.68
N ARG A 61 -0.10 0.85 -21.55
CA ARG A 61 0.93 0.93 -20.51
C ARG A 61 0.60 0.07 -19.28
N LEU A 62 -0.47 -0.71 -19.34
CA LEU A 62 -0.91 -1.57 -18.26
C LEU A 62 -0.52 -3.03 -18.53
N ARG A 63 0.09 -3.66 -17.55
CA ARG A 63 0.35 -5.09 -17.54
C ARG A 63 -0.39 -5.71 -16.36
N VAL A 64 -1.37 -6.51 -16.67
CA VAL A 64 -2.11 -7.27 -15.67
C VAL A 64 -1.49 -8.65 -15.56
N MET A 65 -1.05 -8.99 -14.37
CA MET A 65 -0.53 -10.31 -14.04
C MET A 65 -1.60 -11.11 -13.31
N ASP A 66 -1.93 -12.25 -13.89
CA ASP A 66 -2.88 -13.20 -13.31
C ASP A 66 -2.12 -14.30 -12.58
N PHE A 67 -2.05 -14.23 -11.27
CA PHE A 67 -1.31 -15.20 -10.44
C PHE A 67 -1.99 -16.56 -10.31
N ASN A 68 -3.21 -16.70 -10.80
CA ASN A 68 -3.97 -17.94 -10.70
C ASN A 68 -3.43 -19.10 -11.53
N ARG A 69 -2.47 -18.88 -12.43
CA ARG A 69 -2.03 -19.92 -13.37
C ARG A 69 -1.15 -21.01 -12.76
N ASN A 70 -0.44 -20.78 -11.66
CA ASN A 70 0.60 -21.72 -11.20
C ASN A 70 0.50 -22.24 -9.76
N GLY A 71 -0.60 -22.01 -9.05
CA GLY A 71 -0.89 -22.70 -7.76
C GLY A 71 0.06 -22.49 -6.59
N ARG A 72 1.08 -21.63 -6.70
CA ARG A 72 2.02 -21.33 -5.62
C ARG A 72 1.72 -19.97 -4.99
N TYR A 73 0.99 -20.01 -3.89
CA TYR A 73 0.47 -18.84 -3.20
C TYR A 73 1.48 -18.04 -2.36
N ASP A 74 2.60 -18.65 -1.98
CA ASP A 74 3.49 -18.12 -0.94
C ASP A 74 4.30 -16.90 -1.39
N TYR A 75 4.19 -16.47 -2.64
CA TYR A 75 5.11 -15.55 -3.26
C TYR A 75 4.50 -14.32 -3.94
N VAL A 76 3.18 -14.18 -4.02
CA VAL A 76 2.58 -13.15 -4.89
C VAL A 76 3.14 -11.76 -4.62
N GLN A 77 3.14 -11.29 -3.39
CA GLN A 77 3.70 -9.97 -3.09
C GLN A 77 5.24 -9.94 -3.19
N ARG A 78 5.93 -11.02 -2.81
CA ARG A 78 7.37 -11.12 -2.94
C ARG A 78 7.82 -11.18 -4.40
N VAL A 79 7.21 -12.07 -5.16
CA VAL A 79 7.56 -12.27 -6.58
C VAL A 79 7.23 -11.03 -7.38
N VAL A 80 6.09 -10.41 -7.11
CA VAL A 80 5.64 -9.24 -7.86
C VAL A 80 6.44 -8.00 -7.51
N ARG A 81 6.57 -7.71 -6.23
CA ARG A 81 7.28 -6.51 -5.80
C ARG A 81 8.77 -6.56 -6.08
N HIS A 82 9.35 -7.76 -6.07
CA HIS A 82 10.80 -7.92 -6.07
C HIS A 82 11.35 -8.62 -7.31
N MET A 83 10.72 -9.65 -7.81
CA MET A 83 11.30 -10.46 -8.89
C MET A 83 10.83 -10.08 -10.28
N TYR A 84 9.62 -9.56 -10.40
CA TYR A 84 9.08 -9.26 -11.72
C TYR A 84 9.74 -8.04 -12.39
N PRO A 85 9.96 -6.92 -11.70
CA PRO A 85 10.73 -5.84 -12.29
C PRO A 85 12.12 -6.27 -12.76
N MET A 86 12.72 -7.24 -12.07
CA MET A 86 14.06 -7.76 -12.40
C MET A 86 14.08 -8.75 -13.57
N ARG A 87 12.96 -9.40 -13.86
CA ARG A 87 12.85 -10.40 -14.94
C ARG A 87 12.15 -9.88 -16.19
N SER A 88 11.53 -8.74 -16.10
CA SER A 88 10.81 -8.14 -17.23
C SER A 88 11.74 -7.20 -18.02
N HIS A 89 11.33 -6.92 -19.26
CA HIS A 89 11.99 -5.88 -20.09
C HIS A 89 11.91 -4.48 -19.46
N CYS A 90 11.22 -4.29 -18.32
CA CYS A 90 11.22 -3.06 -17.53
C CYS A 90 12.50 -2.93 -16.67
N TYR A 91 13.24 -4.04 -16.45
CA TYR A 91 14.51 -4.02 -15.73
C TYR A 91 15.58 -3.36 -16.58
N GLN A 92 15.65 -2.05 -16.46
CA GLN A 92 16.72 -1.27 -17.04
C GLN A 92 17.32 -0.40 -15.94
N PRO A 93 18.65 -0.44 -15.72
CA PRO A 93 19.34 0.44 -14.79
C PRO A 93 18.95 1.90 -15.05
N GLY A 94 18.72 2.64 -13.99
CA GLY A 94 18.27 4.03 -14.05
C GLY A 94 16.76 4.22 -14.07
N ASN A 95 15.95 3.17 -14.30
CA ASN A 95 14.51 3.23 -14.10
C ASN A 95 14.17 3.18 -12.61
N TRP A 96 12.98 3.71 -12.26
CA TRP A 96 12.46 3.67 -10.90
C TRP A 96 11.28 2.74 -10.79
N VAL A 97 11.19 2.02 -9.68
CA VAL A 97 10.02 1.26 -9.28
C VAL A 97 9.30 2.01 -8.18
N PHE A 98 8.00 2.17 -8.30
CA PHE A 98 7.15 2.75 -7.28
C PHE A 98 6.16 1.69 -6.77
N HIS A 99 6.26 1.34 -5.49
CA HIS A 99 5.29 0.47 -4.82
C HIS A 99 4.04 1.29 -4.50
N TRP A 100 3.05 1.19 -5.36
CA TRP A 100 1.79 1.88 -5.18
C TRP A 100 0.78 0.91 -4.60
N ASP A 101 0.57 0.96 -3.30
CA ASP A 101 -0.47 0.13 -2.68
C ASP A 101 -1.86 0.59 -3.16
N ASP A 102 -2.82 -0.32 -3.21
CA ASP A 102 -4.17 -0.07 -3.71
C ASP A 102 -5.02 0.86 -2.81
N ASP A 103 -4.43 1.37 -1.74
CA ASP A 103 -4.99 2.30 -0.77
C ASP A 103 -3.98 3.37 -0.33
N LEU A 104 -2.98 3.65 -1.18
CA LEU A 104 -1.95 4.66 -0.98
C LEU A 104 -2.19 5.84 -1.92
N PHE A 105 -2.13 7.06 -1.35
CA PHE A 105 -2.37 8.30 -2.09
C PHE A 105 -1.39 9.39 -1.73
N PHE A 106 -1.22 10.32 -2.65
CA PHE A 106 -0.50 11.58 -2.47
C PHE A 106 -1.42 12.73 -2.89
N PHE A 107 -1.13 13.94 -2.48
CA PHE A 107 -1.75 15.10 -3.12
C PHE A 107 -1.30 15.18 -4.59
N ASP A 108 -2.22 15.46 -5.49
CA ASP A 108 -1.91 15.58 -6.92
C ASP A 108 -0.86 16.69 -7.16
N ARG A 109 -0.86 17.75 -6.34
CA ARG A 109 0.13 18.83 -6.36
C ARG A 109 1.56 18.39 -6.01
N ASP A 110 1.73 17.30 -5.27
CA ASP A 110 3.05 16.79 -4.85
C ASP A 110 3.67 15.85 -5.88
N LEU A 111 2.87 15.21 -6.72
CA LEU A 111 3.33 14.20 -7.68
C LEU A 111 4.38 14.72 -8.68
N PRO A 112 4.24 15.93 -9.26
CA PRO A 112 5.29 16.48 -10.13
C PRO A 112 6.64 16.63 -9.40
N ARG A 113 6.59 17.00 -8.13
CA ARG A 113 7.76 17.16 -7.28
C ARG A 113 8.42 15.83 -6.95
N VAL A 114 7.62 14.80 -6.62
CA VAL A 114 8.12 13.42 -6.45
C VAL A 114 8.83 12.96 -7.72
N LYS A 115 8.23 13.18 -8.88
CA LYS A 115 8.81 12.84 -10.18
C LYS A 115 10.13 13.58 -10.45
N HIS A 116 10.20 14.85 -10.09
CA HIS A 116 11.42 15.64 -10.16
C HIS A 116 12.53 15.08 -9.26
N MET A 117 12.20 14.76 -8.01
CA MET A 117 13.15 14.16 -7.07
C MET A 117 13.68 12.81 -7.58
N MET A 118 12.83 11.94 -8.12
CA MET A 118 13.26 10.66 -8.70
C MET A 118 14.26 10.86 -9.86
N ARG A 119 14.11 11.93 -10.64
CA ARG A 119 15.02 12.24 -11.77
C ARG A 119 16.38 12.75 -11.31
N HIS A 120 16.42 13.52 -10.25
CA HIS A 120 17.59 14.29 -9.82
C HIS A 120 18.23 13.81 -8.52
N SER A 121 17.63 12.83 -7.83
CA SER A 121 18.21 12.26 -6.62
C SER A 121 19.53 11.55 -6.93
N LYS A 122 20.50 11.74 -6.05
CA LYS A 122 21.73 10.93 -6.03
C LYS A 122 21.51 9.62 -5.30
N GLU A 123 20.54 9.60 -4.39
CA GLU A 123 20.14 8.43 -3.62
C GLU A 123 19.31 7.47 -4.48
N ASP A 124 19.35 6.20 -4.10
CA ASP A 124 18.70 5.13 -4.84
C ASP A 124 17.27 4.85 -4.37
N SER A 125 16.81 5.50 -3.31
CA SER A 125 15.44 5.39 -2.81
C SER A 125 14.94 6.68 -2.15
N LEU A 126 13.62 6.87 -2.16
CA LEU A 126 12.94 7.97 -1.45
C LEU A 126 12.07 7.39 -0.35
N ASP A 127 12.15 8.01 0.81
CA ASP A 127 11.43 7.66 2.02
C ASP A 127 10.52 8.83 2.40
N PHE A 128 9.21 8.62 2.32
CA PHE A 128 8.20 9.66 2.58
C PHE A 128 7.62 9.51 3.98
N ASN A 129 7.23 10.63 4.57
CA ASN A 129 6.36 10.59 5.73
C ASN A 129 5.06 9.85 5.38
N SER A 130 4.60 9.00 6.27
CA SER A 130 3.40 8.20 6.05
C SER A 130 2.37 8.45 7.13
N ARG A 131 1.14 8.70 6.71
CA ARG A 131 -0.03 8.88 7.56
C ARG A 131 -0.99 7.71 7.32
N TYR A 132 -1.19 6.90 8.33
CA TYR A 132 -2.05 5.71 8.26
C TYR A 132 -3.40 6.01 8.90
N PHE A 133 -4.47 5.93 8.13
CA PHE A 133 -5.84 6.08 8.63
C PHE A 133 -6.39 4.76 9.13
N ILE A 134 -7.11 4.84 10.27
CA ILE A 134 -7.60 3.68 11.02
C ILE A 134 -9.05 3.95 11.39
N TYR A 135 -9.94 3.01 11.15
CA TYR A 135 -11.38 3.04 11.41
C TYR A 135 -12.17 4.01 10.54
N ASN A 136 -11.66 5.19 10.25
CA ASN A 136 -12.31 6.22 9.45
C ASN A 136 -11.27 7.20 8.86
N PHE A 137 -11.74 8.20 8.14
CA PHE A 137 -10.88 9.24 7.55
C PHE A 137 -10.37 10.28 8.56
N ARG A 138 -10.85 10.23 9.78
CA ARG A 138 -10.56 11.21 10.83
C ARG A 138 -9.41 10.77 11.73
N PHE A 139 -9.32 9.47 12.03
CA PHE A 139 -8.30 8.95 12.91
C PHE A 139 -7.09 8.44 12.17
N ASN A 140 -5.92 8.89 12.57
CA ASN A 140 -4.68 8.50 11.92
C ASN A 140 -3.54 8.25 12.91
N SER A 141 -2.53 7.56 12.42
CA SER A 141 -1.24 7.37 13.05
C SER A 141 -0.16 7.94 12.15
N LEU A 142 0.71 8.78 12.70
CA LEU A 142 1.97 9.14 12.04
C LEU A 142 2.92 7.95 12.19
N ARG A 143 3.19 7.25 11.09
CA ARG A 143 4.32 6.32 11.01
C ARG A 143 5.48 7.03 10.37
N CYS A 144 6.64 6.84 10.98
CA CYS A 144 7.81 7.66 10.72
C CYS A 144 8.32 7.62 9.29
N SER A 145 8.05 6.58 8.48
CA SER A 145 8.57 6.54 7.13
C SER A 145 8.10 5.32 6.33
N GLY A 146 8.01 5.48 5.02
CA GLY A 146 7.80 4.39 4.09
C GLY A 146 8.60 4.59 2.81
N VAL A 147 9.54 3.69 2.53
CA VAL A 147 10.20 3.63 1.24
C VAL A 147 9.25 3.04 0.23
N TYR A 148 8.66 3.90 -0.59
CA TYR A 148 7.71 3.48 -1.63
C TYR A 148 8.35 3.37 -2.99
N CYS A 149 9.54 3.95 -3.21
CA CYS A 149 10.20 3.90 -4.50
C CYS A 149 11.71 3.70 -4.40
N TYR A 150 12.25 3.03 -5.39
CA TYR A 150 13.68 2.78 -5.52
C TYR A 150 14.12 2.74 -6.97
N ARG A 151 15.38 3.08 -7.21
CA ARG A 151 16.02 3.03 -8.52
C ARG A 151 16.49 1.60 -8.83
N ILE A 152 16.28 1.17 -10.03
CA ILE A 152 16.88 -0.06 -10.54
C ILE A 152 18.35 0.24 -10.84
N THR A 153 19.25 -0.51 -10.21
CA THR A 153 20.71 -0.41 -10.42
C THR A 153 21.27 -1.78 -10.73
N GLU A 154 22.44 -1.82 -11.36
CA GLU A 154 23.21 -3.07 -11.44
C GLU A 154 23.52 -3.56 -10.02
N GLY A 155 23.55 -4.87 -9.81
CA GLY A 155 23.77 -5.46 -8.49
C GLY A 155 22.58 -5.35 -7.51
N LEU A 156 21.42 -4.89 -7.97
CA LEU A 156 20.21 -4.82 -7.14
C LEU A 156 19.84 -6.20 -6.62
N SER A 157 19.78 -6.33 -5.32
CA SER A 157 19.20 -7.48 -4.63
C SER A 157 18.13 -7.02 -3.64
N LEU A 158 17.16 -7.85 -3.39
CA LEU A 158 15.98 -7.52 -2.60
C LEU A 158 15.89 -8.49 -1.43
N SER A 159 15.90 -7.97 -0.21
CA SER A 159 15.79 -8.81 0.97
C SER A 159 14.33 -9.13 1.26
N GLY A 160 13.99 -10.39 1.14
CA GLY A 160 12.83 -11.02 1.76
C GLY A 160 11.51 -10.23 1.75
N VAL A 161 10.96 -10.01 2.94
CA VAL A 161 9.65 -9.37 3.18
C VAL A 161 9.78 -7.87 3.43
N SER A 162 10.97 -7.38 3.74
CA SER A 162 11.20 -5.96 4.01
C SER A 162 11.44 -5.21 2.71
N ASN A 163 11.00 -3.95 2.65
CA ASN A 163 11.32 -3.03 1.56
C ASN A 163 12.81 -2.60 1.58
N ALA A 164 13.69 -3.42 2.13
CA ALA A 164 15.12 -3.13 2.13
C ALA A 164 15.73 -3.62 0.81
N HIS A 165 16.33 -2.70 0.10
CA HIS A 165 17.00 -2.93 -1.14
C HIS A 165 18.51 -2.85 -0.92
N TYR A 166 19.25 -3.68 -1.61
CA TYR A 166 20.69 -3.77 -1.50
C TYR A 166 21.31 -3.65 -2.89
N LYS A 167 22.45 -3.02 -2.96
CA LYS A 167 23.33 -2.98 -4.11
C LYS A 167 24.67 -3.53 -3.65
N ASP A 168 25.16 -4.56 -4.30
CA ASP A 168 26.46 -5.19 -4.00
C ASP A 168 26.63 -5.53 -2.50
N GLY A 169 25.53 -6.01 -1.86
CA GLY A 169 25.49 -6.34 -0.43
C GLY A 169 25.32 -5.14 0.52
N GLN A 170 25.38 -3.92 0.03
CA GLN A 170 25.15 -2.70 0.82
C GLN A 170 23.69 -2.24 0.68
N ARG A 171 23.13 -1.72 1.78
CA ARG A 171 21.78 -1.14 1.77
C ARG A 171 21.76 0.09 0.87
N TYR A 172 20.70 0.25 0.08
CA TYR A 172 20.48 1.43 -0.73
C TYR A 172 20.53 2.71 0.10
N SER A 173 21.11 3.73 -0.49
CA SER A 173 21.04 5.09 0.03
C SER A 173 19.60 5.59 -0.02
N VAL A 174 19.17 6.25 1.04
CA VAL A 174 17.77 6.69 1.22
C VAL A 174 17.76 8.20 1.41
N ARG A 175 17.03 8.89 0.55
CA ARG A 175 16.67 10.29 0.75
C ARG A 175 15.38 10.37 1.54
N LYS A 176 15.41 10.99 2.70
CA LYS A 176 14.19 11.36 3.43
C LYS A 176 13.51 12.54 2.77
N VAL A 177 12.20 12.48 2.67
CA VAL A 177 11.34 13.50 2.09
C VAL A 177 10.29 13.88 3.13
N ASP A 178 10.62 14.87 3.95
CA ASP A 178 9.82 15.22 5.13
C ASP A 178 8.62 16.13 4.81
N ASP A 179 8.63 16.76 3.66
CA ASP A 179 7.65 17.75 3.22
C ASP A 179 6.61 17.20 2.22
N ILE A 180 6.64 15.91 1.96
CA ILE A 180 5.62 15.18 1.21
C ILE A 180 5.11 14.03 2.05
N THR A 181 3.80 13.92 2.19
CA THR A 181 3.15 12.88 2.97
C THR A 181 2.44 11.88 2.07
N ALA A 182 2.70 10.61 2.32
CA ALA A 182 1.94 9.49 1.77
C ALA A 182 0.76 9.17 2.68
N PHE A 183 -0.44 9.16 2.13
CA PHE A 183 -1.69 8.88 2.84
C PHE A 183 -2.12 7.45 2.59
N HIS A 184 -2.15 6.66 3.64
CA HIS A 184 -2.43 5.22 3.55
C HIS A 184 -3.72 4.87 4.28
N TYR A 185 -4.72 4.37 3.54
CA TYR A 185 -6.05 4.03 4.07
C TYR A 185 -6.22 2.53 4.30
N GLY A 186 -5.12 1.81 4.40
CA GLY A 186 -5.10 0.36 4.49
C GLY A 186 -5.81 -0.25 5.70
N CYS A 187 -6.08 0.54 6.74
CA CYS A 187 -6.84 0.11 7.91
C CYS A 187 -8.27 0.65 7.96
N ILE A 188 -8.73 1.30 6.90
CA ILE A 188 -10.15 1.63 6.69
C ILE A 188 -10.75 0.55 5.79
N LYS A 189 -11.24 -0.52 6.38
CA LYS A 189 -11.84 -1.65 5.69
C LYS A 189 -12.90 -2.26 6.57
N TRP A 190 -13.94 -2.81 5.99
CA TRP A 190 -14.96 -3.54 6.75
C TRP A 190 -14.37 -4.77 7.46
N PRO A 191 -15.05 -5.27 8.52
CA PRO A 191 -14.49 -6.27 9.44
C PRO A 191 -13.98 -7.54 8.78
N GLU A 192 -14.71 -8.11 7.83
CA GLU A 192 -14.33 -9.35 7.13
C GLU A 192 -13.05 -9.17 6.32
N ARG A 193 -12.89 -8.00 5.69
CA ARG A 193 -11.70 -7.68 4.92
C ARG A 193 -10.48 -7.48 5.81
N MET A 194 -10.67 -6.84 6.98
CA MET A 194 -9.60 -6.70 7.96
C MET A 194 -9.20 -8.06 8.57
N ARG A 195 -10.17 -8.91 8.88
CA ARG A 195 -9.89 -10.28 9.32
C ARG A 195 -9.04 -11.03 8.31
N ALA A 196 -9.48 -11.04 7.05
CA ALA A 196 -8.76 -11.70 5.97
C ALA A 196 -7.31 -11.17 5.83
N ARG A 197 -7.11 -9.86 5.94
CA ARG A 197 -5.78 -9.24 5.86
C ARG A 197 -4.84 -9.76 6.95
N TRP A 198 -5.31 -9.84 8.20
CA TRP A 198 -4.48 -10.31 9.31
C TRP A 198 -4.23 -11.81 9.26
N GLU A 199 -5.24 -12.62 8.92
CA GLU A 199 -5.06 -14.06 8.71
C GLU A 199 -4.05 -14.35 7.60
N MET A 200 -4.12 -13.64 6.49
CA MET A 200 -3.10 -13.70 5.43
C MET A 200 -1.70 -13.32 5.91
N SER A 201 -1.59 -12.35 6.81
CA SER A 201 -0.30 -11.96 7.39
C SER A 201 0.26 -13.04 8.31
N VAL A 202 -0.60 -13.72 9.08
CA VAL A 202 -0.22 -14.86 9.92
C VAL A 202 0.25 -16.04 9.05
N GLU A 203 -0.45 -16.37 7.97
CA GLU A 203 -0.04 -17.40 7.01
C GLU A 203 1.35 -17.12 6.41
N LYS A 204 1.71 -15.85 6.24
CA LYS A 204 3.06 -15.43 5.81
C LYS A 204 4.14 -15.56 6.91
N GLY A 205 3.79 -16.01 8.10
CA GLY A 205 4.70 -16.12 9.22
C GLY A 205 4.81 -14.85 10.08
N THR A 206 3.92 -13.87 9.90
CA THR A 206 3.89 -12.66 10.74
C THR A 206 3.17 -12.97 12.06
N LYS A 207 3.90 -13.53 13.01
CA LYS A 207 3.35 -13.91 14.33
C LYS A 207 2.67 -12.74 15.09
N ARG A 208 3.13 -11.51 14.83
CA ARG A 208 2.54 -10.29 15.45
C ARG A 208 1.08 -10.06 15.07
N SER A 209 0.62 -10.62 13.96
CA SER A 209 -0.76 -10.44 13.48
C SER A 209 -1.77 -11.43 14.09
N VAL A 210 -1.33 -12.35 14.94
CA VAL A 210 -2.24 -13.29 15.65
C VAL A 210 -3.13 -12.51 16.60
N GLY A 211 -4.45 -12.69 16.49
CA GLY A 211 -5.44 -12.02 17.33
C GLY A 211 -5.61 -10.52 17.05
N HIS A 212 -5.02 -9.99 16.00
CA HIS A 212 -5.13 -8.55 15.67
C HIS A 212 -6.54 -8.15 15.29
N HIS A 213 -7.30 -9.03 14.64
CA HIS A 213 -8.69 -8.71 14.26
C HIS A 213 -9.55 -8.48 15.51
N GLU A 214 -9.50 -9.38 16.47
CA GLU A 214 -10.25 -9.30 17.72
C GLU A 214 -9.86 -8.05 18.52
N LYS A 215 -8.56 -7.75 18.58
CA LYS A 215 -8.07 -6.54 19.21
C LYS A 215 -8.60 -5.29 18.50
N TRP A 216 -8.53 -5.25 17.17
CA TRP A 216 -9.03 -4.13 16.37
C TRP A 216 -10.55 -3.91 16.56
N MET A 217 -11.32 -4.99 16.61
CA MET A 217 -12.75 -4.92 16.92
C MET A 217 -13.03 -4.44 18.35
N GLY A 218 -12.14 -4.78 19.30
CA GLY A 218 -12.29 -4.45 20.72
C GLY A 218 -11.84 -3.04 21.13
N VAL A 219 -11.23 -2.27 20.23
CA VAL A 219 -10.82 -0.89 20.54
C VAL A 219 -12.05 -0.01 20.69
N SER A 220 -12.06 0.86 21.71
CA SER A 220 -13.07 1.90 21.88
C SER A 220 -12.38 3.24 22.17
N TRP A 221 -12.98 4.32 21.72
CA TRP A 221 -12.49 5.69 21.88
C TRP A 221 -13.64 6.64 22.19
N ASN A 222 -13.33 7.79 22.77
CA ASN A 222 -14.25 8.90 22.92
C ASN A 222 -14.23 9.83 21.68
N GLU A 223 -14.99 10.89 21.72
CA GLU A 223 -15.07 11.91 20.66
C GLU A 223 -13.75 12.61 20.36
N ASN A 224 -12.84 12.66 21.34
CA ASN A 224 -11.50 13.23 21.19
C ASN A 224 -10.47 12.24 20.65
N GLY A 225 -10.86 10.98 20.39
CA GLY A 225 -9.97 9.93 19.93
C GLY A 225 -9.16 9.25 21.04
N ASP A 226 -9.43 9.57 22.32
CA ASP A 226 -8.78 8.90 23.43
C ASP A 226 -9.29 7.48 23.57
N ILE A 227 -8.37 6.54 23.66
CA ILE A 227 -8.69 5.13 23.73
C ILE A 227 -8.88 4.71 25.16
N PHE A 228 -9.96 4.06 25.45
CA PHE A 228 -10.29 3.54 26.76
C PHE A 228 -10.40 2.02 26.83
N LYS A 229 -10.27 1.32 25.69
CA LYS A 229 -10.14 -0.14 25.65
C LYS A 229 -9.07 -0.54 24.65
N SER A 230 -8.20 -1.47 25.05
CA SER A 230 -7.19 -2.13 24.20
C SER A 230 -6.06 -1.21 23.71
N GLU A 231 -5.40 -0.52 24.62
CA GLU A 231 -4.19 0.30 24.35
C GLU A 231 -3.09 -0.46 23.60
N SER A 232 -2.97 -1.79 23.84
CA SER A 232 -1.86 -2.57 23.27
C SER A 232 -1.87 -2.65 21.75
N LEU A 233 -3.04 -2.64 21.12
CA LEU A 233 -3.14 -2.68 19.67
C LEU A 233 -2.68 -1.35 19.05
N ILE A 234 -3.07 -0.27 19.70
CA ILE A 234 -2.83 1.06 19.15
C ILE A 234 -1.38 1.48 19.28
N LYS A 235 -0.66 1.02 20.31
CA LYS A 235 0.79 1.21 20.34
C LYS A 235 1.50 0.66 19.11
N GLU A 236 0.98 -0.41 18.50
CA GLU A 236 1.51 -0.91 17.21
C GLU A 236 1.19 -0.01 16.01
N PHE A 237 0.06 0.70 16.03
CA PHE A 237 -0.41 1.53 14.92
C PHE A 237 -0.14 3.01 15.10
N THR A 238 -0.13 3.51 16.32
CA THR A 238 -0.03 4.95 16.61
C THR A 238 1.27 5.37 17.30
N GLY A 239 2.07 4.42 17.80
CA GLY A 239 3.24 4.73 18.62
C GLY A 239 2.91 5.31 20.00
N GLY A 240 1.62 5.43 20.33
CA GLY A 240 1.10 5.97 21.60
C GLY A 240 -0.16 5.25 22.04
N GLY A 241 -0.94 5.71 22.91
CA GLY A 241 -2.25 5.18 23.30
C GLY A 241 -3.43 5.97 22.73
N THR A 242 -3.18 6.93 21.85
CA THR A 242 -4.17 7.86 21.31
C THR A 242 -4.23 7.77 19.79
N LEU A 243 -5.44 7.82 19.25
CA LEU A 243 -5.65 8.05 17.83
C LEU A 243 -5.51 9.57 17.59
N ASN A 244 -4.62 9.94 16.68
CA ASN A 244 -4.49 11.34 16.32
C ASN A 244 -5.66 11.76 15.45
N ILE A 245 -6.34 12.82 15.82
CA ILE A 245 -7.38 13.43 14.99
C ILE A 245 -6.70 14.14 13.82
N TYR A 246 -7.20 13.91 12.64
CA TYR A 246 -6.76 14.58 11.43
C TYR A 246 -7.83 15.58 10.97
N GLU A 247 -7.49 16.85 10.99
CA GLU A 247 -8.36 17.94 10.56
C GLU A 247 -7.89 18.59 9.24
N GLY A 248 -6.85 18.01 8.62
CA GLY A 248 -6.29 18.52 7.38
C GLY A 248 -7.03 18.02 6.14
N GLU A 249 -6.58 18.51 5.00
CA GLU A 249 -7.08 18.07 3.71
C GLU A 249 -6.67 16.61 3.39
N HIS A 250 -7.56 15.88 2.77
CA HIS A 250 -7.25 14.60 2.16
C HIS A 250 -6.84 14.77 0.70
N PRO A 251 -6.02 13.86 0.15
CA PRO A 251 -5.69 13.88 -1.27
C PRO A 251 -6.93 13.91 -2.16
N GLU A 252 -6.86 14.65 -3.25
CA GLU A 252 -7.98 14.86 -4.20
C GLU A 252 -8.52 13.52 -4.73
N ALA A 253 -7.65 12.53 -4.87
CA ALA A 253 -8.02 11.20 -5.34
C ALA A 253 -9.02 10.47 -4.41
N VAL A 254 -9.11 10.83 -3.14
CA VAL A 254 -10.07 10.24 -2.20
C VAL A 254 -11.28 11.15 -1.90
N ALA A 255 -11.34 12.33 -2.49
CA ALA A 255 -12.50 13.21 -2.35
C ALA A 255 -13.78 12.51 -2.82
N GLY A 256 -14.87 12.62 -2.04
CA GLY A 256 -16.12 11.92 -2.31
C GLY A 256 -16.02 10.39 -2.24
N HIS A 257 -15.08 9.86 -1.48
CA HIS A 257 -15.06 8.42 -1.19
C HIS A 257 -16.32 8.03 -0.41
N PRO A 258 -17.01 6.91 -0.73
CA PRO A 258 -18.27 6.53 -0.08
C PRO A 258 -18.17 6.36 1.44
N TRP A 259 -16.98 6.14 1.96
CA TRP A 259 -16.73 5.95 3.39
C TRP A 259 -16.17 7.18 4.09
N GLN A 260 -16.10 8.32 3.41
CA GLN A 260 -15.50 9.54 3.98
C GLN A 260 -16.25 10.04 5.21
N ASP A 261 -17.59 9.90 5.21
CA ASP A 261 -18.47 10.35 6.28
C ASP A 261 -18.83 9.23 7.27
N ILE A 262 -18.16 8.09 7.21
CA ILE A 262 -18.38 6.97 8.13
C ILE A 262 -17.54 7.17 9.38
N ASP A 263 -18.20 7.23 10.54
CA ASP A 263 -17.53 7.39 11.82
C ASP A 263 -16.71 6.16 12.24
N ASP A 264 -17.19 4.97 11.89
CA ASP A 264 -16.53 3.71 12.22
C ASP A 264 -16.86 2.62 11.20
N VAL A 265 -15.88 2.21 10.41
CA VAL A 265 -16.06 1.16 9.40
C VAL A 265 -16.46 -0.20 9.99
N ARG A 266 -16.26 -0.43 11.31
CA ARG A 266 -16.67 -1.68 11.97
C ARG A 266 -18.19 -1.82 12.11
N THR A 267 -18.92 -0.73 11.95
CA THR A 267 -20.39 -0.72 11.99
C THR A 267 -21.03 -1.00 10.64
N MET A 268 -20.23 -1.02 9.57
CA MET A 268 -20.72 -1.35 8.22
C MET A 268 -21.10 -2.83 8.13
N LYS A 269 -22.25 -3.08 7.49
CA LYS A 269 -22.79 -4.43 7.23
C LYS A 269 -22.60 -4.83 5.78
#